data_c9236e7c8f921ffbc77de667446ec205
#
_entry.id   c9236e7c8f921ffbc77de667446ec205
#
_cell.length_a   1.000
_cell.length_b   1.000
_cell.length_c   1.000
_cell.angle_alpha   90.00
_cell.angle_beta   90.00
_cell.angle_gamma   90.00
#
_symmetry.space_group_name_H-M   'P 1'
#
loop_
_entity.id
_entity.type
_entity.pdbx_description
1 polymer ?
#
loop_
_entity_poly.entity_id
_entity_poly.type
_entity_poly.pdbx_seq_one_letter_code
_entity_poly.pdbx_strand_id
1 'polypeptide(L)'
;LFSMKAFTLMTGALALCLGNTVLAEGHVQKDSVLETYANVAEANYADSLITAKRLQSAVNALVTAPSASTFEHAKAAWLAARVPYQQTEVFRFGNAIVDDWEGKVNAWPLDEGLIDYVDASYGGPTDENEAAVLNVVANTSFILSGETVDASVITPALLENTLQEADGVEANVATGYHAIEFLLWGQDLNGHGAGAGNRPWTDYAVGMNCTGGNCDRRSSYLKAATALLVSDLEWIVAQWAKDGDARAAVMADADAGLAAILTGMGSLSYGETAGERMRLGVMLNDPEEEHSCFADNTHNDHFYNGVGIQSVYFGRYTRIDGSVVAGPSLSDLVAATDASLDIEMRAKLAAAVLALGRIKTAAEAGFHYDMMLERGNAAGEALIMGGVNGLIDQTRSIERVVGALGTSIEVEGSDSLDDPEAVFQ
;
A
#
# COMPACT_ATOMS: atom_id res chain seq x y z
N LEU A 1 61.41 -28.23 -74.24
CA LEU A 1 59.93 -28.36 -74.14
C LEU A 1 59.56 -28.30 -72.70
N PHE A 2 59.12 -27.18 -72.21
CA PHE A 2 58.01 -26.96 -71.32
C PHE A 2 58.01 -25.49 -70.98
N SER A 3 56.94 -24.79 -71.38
CA SER A 3 56.69 -23.39 -71.24
C SER A 3 56.33 -23.06 -69.76
N MET A 4 57.06 -22.12 -69.11
CA MET A 4 56.67 -21.55 -67.86
C MET A 4 55.90 -20.25 -68.16
N LYS A 5 54.66 -20.24 -67.84
CA LYS A 5 53.81 -18.99 -67.79
C LYS A 5 54.07 -18.27 -66.50
N ALA A 6 54.48 -17.00 -66.62
CA ALA A 6 54.58 -16.05 -65.51
C ALA A 6 53.20 -15.69 -64.94
N PHE A 7 53.07 -15.78 -63.62
CA PHE A 7 51.90 -15.35 -62.88
C PHE A 7 52.22 -13.96 -62.26
N THR A 8 51.49 -12.95 -62.72
CA THR A 8 51.61 -11.62 -62.20
C THR A 8 50.73 -11.49 -60.91
N LEU A 9 51.33 -11.26 -59.77
CA LEU A 9 50.65 -10.93 -58.55
C LEU A 9 50.16 -9.47 -58.59
N MET A 10 48.85 -9.32 -58.55
CA MET A 10 48.19 -8.03 -58.35
C MET A 10 47.93 -7.84 -56.85
N THR A 11 48.69 -6.97 -56.19
CA THR A 11 48.49 -6.56 -54.81
C THR A 11 47.36 -5.57 -54.75
N GLY A 12 46.17 -6.04 -54.34
CA GLY A 12 45.00 -5.20 -53.98
C GLY A 12 45.15 -4.68 -52.54
N ALA A 13 45.29 -3.40 -52.40
CA ALA A 13 45.21 -2.72 -51.09
C ALA A 13 43.78 -2.70 -50.60
N LEU A 14 43.50 -3.49 -49.56
CA LEU A 14 42.21 -3.46 -48.86
C LEU A 14 42.24 -2.29 -47.84
N ALA A 15 41.58 -1.18 -48.19
CA ALA A 15 41.36 -0.09 -47.25
C ALA A 15 40.29 -0.54 -46.21
N LEU A 16 40.73 -0.83 -44.97
CA LEU A 16 39.82 -0.99 -43.83
C LEU A 16 39.26 0.40 -43.47
N CYS A 17 38.02 0.66 -43.90
CA CYS A 17 37.24 1.70 -43.28
C CYS A 17 36.84 1.25 -41.87
N LEU A 18 37.60 1.64 -40.87
CA LEU A 18 37.15 1.63 -39.46
C LEU A 18 36.01 2.64 -39.34
N GLY A 19 34.78 2.18 -39.56
CA GLY A 19 33.63 2.90 -39.19
C GLY A 19 33.60 3.00 -37.65
N ASN A 20 33.92 4.14 -37.11
CA ASN A 20 33.56 4.51 -35.72
C ASN A 20 32.05 4.48 -35.65
N THR A 21 31.49 3.35 -35.24
CA THR A 21 30.17 3.34 -34.64
C THR A 21 30.30 4.05 -33.29
N VAL A 22 30.11 5.37 -33.32
CA VAL A 22 29.72 6.11 -32.13
C VAL A 22 28.41 5.46 -31.69
N LEU A 23 28.48 4.60 -30.69
CA LEU A 23 27.30 4.24 -29.90
C LEU A 23 26.81 5.59 -29.39
N ALA A 24 25.75 6.12 -29.94
CA ALA A 24 25.00 7.20 -29.34
C ALA A 24 24.68 6.72 -27.93
N GLU A 25 25.34 7.27 -26.92
CA GLU A 25 24.87 7.16 -25.54
C GLU A 25 23.47 7.72 -25.57
N GLY A 26 22.47 6.84 -25.58
CA GLY A 26 21.08 7.23 -25.55
C GLY A 26 20.84 7.88 -24.20
N HIS A 27 20.83 9.21 -24.17
CA HIS A 27 20.40 9.95 -22.98
C HIS A 27 19.01 9.48 -22.61
N VAL A 28 18.85 8.94 -21.40
CA VAL A 28 17.53 8.62 -20.86
C VAL A 28 16.73 9.91 -20.78
N GLN A 29 15.56 9.90 -21.43
CA GLN A 29 14.69 11.06 -21.47
C GLN A 29 13.75 11.02 -20.26
N LYS A 30 13.53 12.16 -19.59
CA LYS A 30 12.61 12.29 -18.45
C LYS A 30 11.22 11.76 -18.80
N ASP A 31 10.68 12.14 -19.97
CA ASP A 31 9.35 11.69 -20.43
C ASP A 31 9.24 10.15 -20.49
N SER A 32 10.29 9.44 -20.92
CA SER A 32 10.25 7.99 -20.97
C SER A 32 10.31 7.34 -19.58
N VAL A 33 10.92 8.00 -18.59
CA VAL A 33 10.87 7.59 -17.19
C VAL A 33 9.46 7.78 -16.63
N LEU A 34 8.82 8.92 -16.90
CA LEU A 34 7.43 9.19 -16.51
C LEU A 34 6.46 8.20 -17.15
N GLU A 35 6.65 7.87 -18.42
CA GLU A 35 5.83 6.87 -19.11
C GLU A 35 5.97 5.50 -18.44
N THR A 36 7.21 5.10 -18.09
CA THR A 36 7.45 3.85 -17.36
C THR A 36 6.78 3.85 -15.99
N TYR A 37 6.92 4.95 -15.24
CA TYR A 37 6.26 5.13 -13.95
C TYR A 37 4.74 4.96 -14.06
N ALA A 38 4.11 5.64 -15.01
CA ALA A 38 2.67 5.54 -15.24
C ALA A 38 2.23 4.13 -15.67
N ASN A 39 3.03 3.44 -16.50
CA ASN A 39 2.76 2.05 -16.89
C ASN A 39 2.89 1.07 -15.72
N VAL A 40 3.84 1.30 -14.81
CA VAL A 40 4.00 0.53 -13.57
C VAL A 40 2.81 0.78 -12.65
N ALA A 41 2.36 2.03 -12.48
CA ALA A 41 1.18 2.37 -11.69
C ALA A 41 -0.08 1.68 -12.24
N GLU A 42 -0.37 1.81 -13.55
CA GLU A 42 -1.51 1.17 -14.19
C GLU A 42 -1.51 -0.35 -13.98
N ALA A 43 -0.37 -1.00 -14.16
CA ALA A 43 -0.24 -2.45 -13.99
C ALA A 43 -0.45 -2.88 -12.53
N ASN A 44 0.05 -2.11 -11.58
CA ASN A 44 -0.04 -2.41 -10.16
C ASN A 44 -1.48 -2.22 -9.65
N TYR A 45 -2.16 -1.11 -10.00
CA TYR A 45 -3.58 -0.93 -9.70
C TYR A 45 -4.48 -1.96 -10.40
N ALA A 46 -4.14 -2.38 -11.63
CA ALA A 46 -4.85 -3.45 -12.30
C ALA A 46 -4.74 -4.79 -11.55
N ASP A 47 -3.58 -5.10 -10.98
CA ASP A 47 -3.40 -6.31 -10.16
C ASP A 47 -4.15 -6.19 -8.82
N SER A 48 -4.19 -5.01 -8.22
CA SER A 48 -5.01 -4.72 -7.03
C SER A 48 -6.50 -4.95 -7.32
N LEU A 49 -6.99 -4.48 -8.47
CA LEU A 49 -8.36 -4.73 -8.91
C LEU A 49 -8.65 -6.22 -9.14
N ILE A 50 -7.72 -6.96 -9.77
CA ILE A 50 -7.89 -8.40 -10.00
C ILE A 50 -8.01 -9.14 -8.67
N THR A 51 -7.17 -8.81 -7.70
CA THR A 51 -7.19 -9.45 -6.38
C THR A 51 -8.41 -9.04 -5.55
N ALA A 52 -8.86 -7.79 -5.62
CA ALA A 52 -10.10 -7.34 -5.00
C ALA A 52 -11.34 -8.04 -5.59
N LYS A 53 -11.39 -8.30 -6.90
CA LYS A 53 -12.45 -9.11 -7.54
C LYS A 53 -12.42 -10.57 -7.07
N ARG A 54 -11.25 -11.13 -6.78
CA ARG A 54 -11.13 -12.46 -6.16
C ARG A 54 -11.64 -12.44 -4.71
N LEU A 55 -11.33 -11.39 -3.94
CA LEU A 55 -11.88 -11.17 -2.61
C LEU A 55 -13.42 -11.06 -2.65
N GLN A 56 -13.96 -10.26 -3.56
CA GLN A 56 -15.42 -10.14 -3.75
C GLN A 56 -16.07 -11.49 -4.07
N SER A 57 -15.43 -12.31 -4.88
CA SER A 57 -15.92 -13.65 -5.20
C SER A 57 -15.91 -14.56 -3.98
N ALA A 58 -14.86 -14.49 -3.15
CA ALA A 58 -14.75 -15.25 -1.90
C ALA A 58 -15.80 -14.81 -0.86
N VAL A 59 -16.00 -13.49 -0.71
CA VAL A 59 -17.05 -12.92 0.14
C VAL A 59 -18.44 -13.37 -0.32
N ASN A 60 -18.73 -13.34 -1.62
CA ASN A 60 -20.00 -13.83 -2.16
C ASN A 60 -20.20 -15.33 -1.87
N ALA A 61 -19.15 -16.14 -1.94
CA ALA A 61 -19.22 -17.55 -1.57
C ALA A 61 -19.51 -17.74 -0.07
N LEU A 62 -18.83 -16.97 0.80
CA LEU A 62 -19.08 -16.96 2.24
C LEU A 62 -20.53 -16.62 2.56
N VAL A 63 -21.06 -15.53 2.00
CA VAL A 63 -22.43 -15.06 2.29
C VAL A 63 -23.49 -16.02 1.74
N THR A 64 -23.20 -16.67 0.61
CA THR A 64 -24.14 -17.62 -0.02
C THR A 64 -24.18 -18.98 0.70
N ALA A 65 -23.03 -19.46 1.17
CA ALA A 65 -22.87 -20.75 1.84
C ALA A 65 -21.89 -20.64 3.02
N PRO A 66 -22.29 -20.00 4.12
CA PRO A 66 -21.44 -19.77 5.28
C PRO A 66 -20.88 -21.08 5.85
N SER A 67 -19.59 -21.16 5.98
CA SER A 67 -18.86 -22.29 6.57
C SER A 67 -17.46 -21.86 6.99
N ALA A 68 -16.79 -22.63 7.84
CA ALA A 68 -15.39 -22.39 8.20
C ALA A 68 -14.50 -22.30 6.93
N SER A 69 -14.73 -23.17 5.94
CA SER A 69 -13.94 -23.17 4.70
C SER A 69 -14.12 -21.91 3.86
N THR A 70 -15.36 -21.44 3.65
CA THR A 70 -15.62 -20.22 2.86
C THR A 70 -15.16 -18.97 3.61
N PHE A 71 -15.18 -18.99 4.94
CA PHE A 71 -14.68 -17.92 5.78
C PHE A 71 -13.16 -17.79 5.70
N GLU A 72 -12.43 -18.90 5.90
CA GLU A 72 -10.97 -18.89 5.74
C GLU A 72 -10.53 -18.55 4.30
N HIS A 73 -11.34 -18.94 3.30
CA HIS A 73 -11.06 -18.53 1.93
C HIS A 73 -11.23 -17.03 1.70
N ALA A 74 -12.22 -16.39 2.35
CA ALA A 74 -12.39 -14.94 2.29
C ALA A 74 -11.23 -14.20 2.97
N LYS A 75 -10.78 -14.67 4.14
CA LYS A 75 -9.59 -14.14 4.83
C LYS A 75 -8.34 -14.26 3.95
N ALA A 76 -8.10 -15.44 3.39
CA ALA A 76 -6.95 -15.66 2.50
C ALA A 76 -6.99 -14.77 1.24
N ALA A 77 -8.17 -14.53 0.70
CA ALA A 77 -8.35 -13.63 -0.44
C ALA A 77 -8.09 -12.16 -0.08
N TRP A 78 -8.44 -11.73 1.13
CA TRP A 78 -8.11 -10.40 1.64
C TRP A 78 -6.59 -10.23 1.78
N LEU A 79 -5.90 -11.16 2.44
CA LEU A 79 -4.44 -11.14 2.58
C LEU A 79 -3.74 -11.07 1.21
N ALA A 80 -4.23 -11.85 0.23
CA ALA A 80 -3.70 -11.82 -1.13
C ALA A 80 -3.96 -10.48 -1.84
N ALA A 81 -5.07 -9.81 -1.53
CA ALA A 81 -5.41 -8.52 -2.13
C ALA A 81 -4.54 -7.38 -1.59
N ARG A 82 -4.06 -7.45 -0.36
CA ARG A 82 -3.14 -6.46 0.22
C ARG A 82 -1.78 -6.42 -0.50
N VAL A 83 -1.31 -7.54 -1.02
CA VAL A 83 0.04 -7.64 -1.62
C VAL A 83 0.26 -6.68 -2.80
N PRO A 84 -0.55 -6.66 -3.86
CA PRO A 84 -0.40 -5.65 -4.90
C PRO A 84 -0.80 -4.26 -4.42
N TYR A 85 -1.83 -4.13 -3.57
CA TYR A 85 -2.30 -2.83 -3.14
C TYR A 85 -1.22 -2.05 -2.37
N GLN A 86 -0.56 -2.64 -1.40
CA GLN A 86 0.49 -1.96 -0.62
C GLN A 86 1.66 -1.44 -1.48
N GLN A 87 1.90 -2.04 -2.62
CA GLN A 87 2.91 -1.55 -3.56
C GLN A 87 2.43 -0.32 -4.34
N THR A 88 1.13 0.01 -4.30
CA THR A 88 0.59 1.21 -4.97
C THR A 88 0.71 2.48 -4.14
N GLU A 89 0.94 2.41 -2.85
CA GLU A 89 0.94 3.59 -1.98
C GLU A 89 2.02 4.62 -2.33
N VAL A 90 3.10 4.19 -2.97
CA VAL A 90 4.13 5.09 -3.49
C VAL A 90 3.62 6.06 -4.57
N PHE A 91 2.47 5.80 -5.18
CA PHE A 91 1.83 6.67 -6.18
C PHE A 91 0.89 7.72 -5.57
N ARG A 92 0.62 7.64 -4.26
CA ARG A 92 -0.28 8.52 -3.53
C ARG A 92 0.28 9.94 -3.46
N PHE A 93 1.38 10.11 -2.76
CA PHE A 93 1.99 11.39 -2.50
C PHE A 93 2.53 12.03 -3.78
N GLY A 94 2.29 13.33 -3.98
CA GLY A 94 2.67 14.05 -5.19
C GLY A 94 1.68 13.93 -6.35
N ASN A 95 0.58 13.19 -6.18
CA ASN A 95 -0.54 13.13 -7.12
C ASN A 95 -1.87 13.28 -6.38
N ALA A 96 -2.43 14.49 -6.36
CA ALA A 96 -3.64 14.81 -5.59
C ALA A 96 -4.86 13.93 -5.95
N ILE A 97 -4.95 13.45 -7.22
CA ILE A 97 -6.05 12.55 -7.62
C ILE A 97 -5.98 11.21 -6.88
N VAL A 98 -4.76 10.72 -6.65
CA VAL A 98 -4.53 9.46 -5.93
C VAL A 98 -4.66 9.66 -4.44
N ASP A 99 -4.13 10.76 -3.91
CA ASP A 99 -4.16 11.11 -2.50
C ASP A 99 -5.59 11.33 -2.00
N ASP A 100 -6.38 12.14 -2.70
CA ASP A 100 -7.81 12.36 -2.39
C ASP A 100 -8.67 11.08 -2.47
N TRP A 101 -8.24 10.09 -3.25
CA TRP A 101 -8.94 8.82 -3.41
C TRP A 101 -8.59 7.78 -2.35
N GLU A 102 -7.37 7.80 -1.85
CA GLU A 102 -6.80 6.73 -1.01
C GLU A 102 -7.62 6.48 0.26
N GLY A 103 -8.11 7.52 0.93
CA GLY A 103 -8.96 7.42 2.12
C GLY A 103 -10.26 6.62 1.92
N LYS A 104 -10.71 6.39 0.68
CA LYS A 104 -11.86 5.53 0.40
C LYS A 104 -11.55 4.04 0.52
N VAL A 105 -10.29 3.66 0.32
CA VAL A 105 -9.88 2.25 0.22
C VAL A 105 -8.94 1.78 1.32
N ASN A 106 -8.19 2.68 1.95
CA ASN A 106 -7.16 2.30 2.92
C ASN A 106 -7.08 3.20 4.15
N ALA A 107 -8.14 3.99 4.45
CA ALA A 107 -8.19 4.81 5.65
C ALA A 107 -7.93 3.97 6.92
N TRP A 108 -7.12 4.51 7.82
CA TRP A 108 -6.70 3.96 9.10
C TRP A 108 -6.21 5.13 9.99
N PRO A 109 -6.35 5.12 11.30
CA PRO A 109 -6.97 4.09 12.16
C PRO A 109 -8.51 4.02 12.02
N LEU A 110 -9.12 2.94 12.56
CA LEU A 110 -10.53 2.63 12.40
C LEU A 110 -11.21 2.43 13.76
N ASP A 111 -12.31 3.16 14.00
CA ASP A 111 -13.23 2.93 15.13
C ASP A 111 -14.18 1.76 14.81
N GLU A 112 -13.89 0.58 15.33
CA GLU A 112 -14.59 -0.68 15.03
C GLU A 112 -16.06 -0.67 15.45
N GLY A 113 -16.35 -0.01 16.57
CA GLY A 113 -17.70 0.08 17.12
C GLY A 113 -18.67 0.88 16.26
N LEU A 114 -18.18 1.68 15.31
CA LEU A 114 -19.01 2.26 14.24
C LEU A 114 -19.66 1.15 13.41
N ILE A 115 -18.92 0.12 13.04
CA ILE A 115 -19.33 -0.92 12.10
C ILE A 115 -20.17 -1.99 12.78
N ASP A 116 -19.64 -2.65 13.80
CA ASP A 116 -20.19 -3.87 14.39
C ASP A 116 -19.98 -3.91 15.91
N TYR A 117 -20.37 -5.01 16.54
CA TYR A 117 -20.15 -5.22 17.97
C TYR A 117 -18.65 -5.25 18.30
N VAL A 118 -18.34 -4.71 19.47
CA VAL A 118 -17.01 -4.68 20.08
C VAL A 118 -17.07 -5.26 21.49
N ASP A 119 -15.91 -5.58 22.05
CA ASP A 119 -15.80 -6.03 23.44
C ASP A 119 -16.23 -4.91 24.41
N ALA A 120 -16.68 -5.31 25.59
CA ALA A 120 -17.13 -4.37 26.63
C ALA A 120 -16.01 -3.43 27.13
N SER A 121 -14.74 -3.78 26.94
CA SER A 121 -13.58 -2.96 27.28
C SER A 121 -13.32 -1.81 26.29
N TYR A 122 -13.91 -1.85 25.09
CA TYR A 122 -13.76 -0.81 24.06
C TYR A 122 -14.18 0.58 24.51
N GLY A 123 -15.16 0.65 25.42
CA GLY A 123 -15.67 1.90 25.94
C GLY A 123 -16.98 2.32 25.26
N GLY A 124 -17.26 3.62 25.35
CA GLY A 124 -18.46 4.26 24.80
C GLY A 124 -18.12 5.41 23.86
N PRO A 125 -19.15 6.14 23.40
CA PRO A 125 -18.93 7.34 22.61
C PRO A 125 -18.14 8.38 23.43
N THR A 126 -17.31 9.15 22.77
CA THR A 126 -16.58 10.29 23.38
C THR A 126 -17.14 11.61 22.86
N ASP A 127 -16.73 12.71 23.49
CA ASP A 127 -17.10 14.05 22.99
C ASP A 127 -16.45 14.33 21.61
N GLU A 128 -15.33 13.65 21.30
CA GLU A 128 -14.61 13.77 20.04
C GLU A 128 -15.22 12.88 18.94
N ASN A 129 -15.81 11.72 19.31
CA ASN A 129 -16.44 10.82 18.37
C ASN A 129 -17.68 10.12 18.96
N GLU A 130 -18.86 10.73 18.72
CA GLU A 130 -20.15 10.12 19.09
C GLU A 130 -20.47 8.88 18.23
N ALA A 131 -19.89 8.78 17.04
CA ALA A 131 -20.14 7.70 16.08
C ALA A 131 -19.34 6.43 16.37
N ALA A 132 -18.32 6.46 17.21
CA ALA A 132 -17.39 5.34 17.48
C ALA A 132 -18.07 4.03 17.91
N VAL A 133 -19.32 4.07 18.38
CA VAL A 133 -20.09 2.90 18.86
C VAL A 133 -21.49 2.78 18.23
N LEU A 134 -21.70 3.33 17.06
CA LEU A 134 -23.01 3.28 16.38
C LEU A 134 -23.50 1.87 16.08
N ASN A 135 -22.60 0.94 15.89
CA ASN A 135 -22.89 -0.46 15.52
C ASN A 135 -23.93 -0.56 14.42
N VAL A 136 -23.58 -0.12 13.24
CA VAL A 136 -24.47 -0.06 12.05
C VAL A 136 -25.00 -1.45 11.68
N VAL A 137 -24.25 -2.49 11.99
CA VAL A 137 -24.72 -3.88 11.80
C VAL A 137 -25.92 -4.19 12.68
N ALA A 138 -25.96 -3.72 13.93
CA ALA A 138 -27.07 -3.99 14.84
C ALA A 138 -28.23 -2.98 14.72
N ASN A 139 -27.93 -1.73 14.41
CA ASN A 139 -28.91 -0.64 14.46
C ASN A 139 -29.43 -0.28 13.07
N THR A 140 -30.76 -0.35 12.93
CA THR A 140 -31.45 -0.01 11.67
C THR A 140 -31.76 1.48 11.53
N SER A 141 -31.53 2.25 12.58
CA SER A 141 -31.65 3.71 12.60
C SER A 141 -30.83 4.27 13.77
N PHE A 142 -30.19 5.40 13.56
CA PHE A 142 -29.38 6.09 14.56
C PHE A 142 -29.36 7.59 14.26
N ILE A 143 -28.87 8.39 15.23
CA ILE A 143 -28.62 9.83 15.05
C ILE A 143 -27.17 10.02 14.65
N LEU A 144 -26.92 10.81 13.62
CA LEU A 144 -25.61 11.22 13.16
C LEU A 144 -25.68 12.68 12.74
N SER A 145 -24.78 13.52 13.21
CA SER A 145 -24.83 14.98 12.99
C SER A 145 -26.18 15.62 13.34
N GLY A 146 -26.89 15.08 14.33
CA GLY A 146 -28.23 15.55 14.74
C GLY A 146 -29.38 15.13 13.82
N GLU A 147 -29.11 14.39 12.75
CA GLU A 147 -30.10 13.88 11.81
C GLU A 147 -30.36 12.38 12.02
N THR A 148 -31.59 11.96 11.77
CA THR A 148 -31.93 10.53 11.83
C THR A 148 -31.51 9.86 10.53
N VAL A 149 -30.59 8.90 10.60
CA VAL A 149 -30.16 8.06 9.49
C VAL A 149 -30.96 6.77 9.47
N ASP A 150 -31.57 6.46 8.32
CA ASP A 150 -32.19 5.15 8.06
C ASP A 150 -31.11 4.19 7.53
N ALA A 151 -30.72 3.24 8.35
CA ALA A 151 -29.80 2.14 8.04
C ALA A 151 -30.54 0.78 7.96
N SER A 152 -31.85 0.77 7.75
CA SER A 152 -32.64 -0.47 7.62
C SER A 152 -32.11 -1.37 6.49
N VAL A 153 -31.55 -0.77 5.45
CA VAL A 153 -30.84 -1.45 4.37
C VAL A 153 -29.41 -0.91 4.28
N ILE A 154 -28.41 -1.76 4.48
CA ILE A 154 -27.00 -1.39 4.33
C ILE A 154 -26.64 -1.43 2.84
N THR A 155 -26.32 -0.27 2.30
CA THR A 155 -25.99 -0.07 0.87
C THR A 155 -24.60 0.54 0.71
N PRO A 156 -23.95 0.38 -0.45
CA PRO A 156 -22.73 1.10 -0.76
C PRO A 156 -22.84 2.62 -0.52
N ALA A 157 -23.95 3.23 -0.95
CA ALA A 157 -24.18 4.66 -0.76
C ALA A 157 -24.27 5.08 0.71
N LEU A 158 -24.83 4.26 1.61
CA LEU A 158 -24.83 4.51 3.04
C LEU A 158 -23.42 4.53 3.59
N LEU A 159 -22.59 3.56 3.18
CA LEU A 159 -21.23 3.45 3.67
C LEU A 159 -20.37 4.63 3.18
N GLU A 160 -20.39 4.90 1.87
CA GLU A 160 -19.52 5.90 1.25
C GLU A 160 -19.95 7.35 1.57
N ASN A 161 -21.25 7.66 1.50
CA ASN A 161 -21.71 9.04 1.54
C ASN A 161 -22.20 9.52 2.92
N THR A 162 -22.38 8.58 3.87
CA THR A 162 -22.97 8.92 5.18
C THR A 162 -22.05 8.52 6.33
N LEU A 163 -21.38 7.38 6.24
CA LEU A 163 -20.62 6.81 7.37
C LEU A 163 -19.12 7.06 7.27
N GLN A 164 -18.55 7.02 6.04
CA GLN A 164 -17.12 7.27 5.85
C GLN A 164 -16.79 8.70 6.30
N GLU A 165 -15.85 8.83 7.23
CA GLU A 165 -15.42 10.10 7.84
C GLU A 165 -16.58 10.93 8.40
N ALA A 166 -17.60 10.25 8.92
CA ALA A 166 -18.78 10.89 9.49
C ALA A 166 -18.38 11.94 10.55
N ASP A 167 -19.04 13.09 10.52
CA ASP A 167 -18.76 14.25 11.38
C ASP A 167 -17.35 14.84 11.23
N GLY A 168 -16.64 14.50 10.16
CA GLY A 168 -15.25 14.92 9.91
C GLY A 168 -14.24 14.22 10.81
N VAL A 169 -14.59 13.08 11.38
CA VAL A 169 -13.71 12.25 12.20
C VAL A 169 -13.08 11.17 11.32
N GLU A 170 -11.78 11.25 11.12
CA GLU A 170 -11.02 10.35 10.24
C GLU A 170 -11.11 8.88 10.67
N ALA A 171 -11.18 8.61 11.98
CA ALA A 171 -11.33 7.25 12.51
C ALA A 171 -12.72 6.61 12.22
N ASN A 172 -13.70 7.38 11.76
CA ASN A 172 -14.99 6.85 11.30
C ASN A 172 -14.84 6.17 9.93
N VAL A 173 -14.03 5.12 9.87
CA VAL A 173 -13.76 4.36 8.66
C VAL A 173 -14.86 3.33 8.43
N ALA A 174 -15.63 3.50 7.36
CA ALA A 174 -16.76 2.63 7.02
C ALA A 174 -16.53 1.80 5.76
N THR A 175 -15.48 2.10 4.99
CA THR A 175 -15.18 1.51 3.68
C THR A 175 -13.76 0.98 3.61
N GLY A 176 -13.38 0.41 2.48
CA GLY A 176 -12.00 0.02 2.19
C GLY A 176 -11.55 -1.30 2.83
N TYR A 177 -10.24 -1.51 2.75
CA TYR A 177 -9.61 -2.77 3.20
C TYR A 177 -9.77 -3.01 4.69
N HIS A 178 -9.63 -1.97 5.54
CA HIS A 178 -9.65 -2.16 7.00
C HIS A 178 -11.06 -2.40 7.54
N ALA A 179 -12.10 -1.80 6.96
CA ALA A 179 -13.49 -2.15 7.27
C ALA A 179 -13.80 -3.63 6.92
N ILE A 180 -13.32 -4.11 5.77
CA ILE A 180 -13.46 -5.51 5.37
C ILE A 180 -12.64 -6.44 6.29
N GLU A 181 -11.45 -6.02 6.67
CA GLU A 181 -10.57 -6.72 7.62
C GLU A 181 -11.29 -6.93 8.95
N PHE A 182 -11.78 -5.85 9.58
CA PHE A 182 -12.53 -5.92 10.82
C PHE A 182 -13.76 -6.83 10.72
N LEU A 183 -14.50 -6.76 9.61
CA LEU A 183 -15.65 -7.65 9.40
C LEU A 183 -15.25 -9.12 9.32
N LEU A 184 -14.07 -9.45 8.79
CA LEU A 184 -13.59 -10.82 8.67
C LEU A 184 -12.88 -11.34 9.93
N TRP A 185 -12.13 -10.51 10.66
CA TRP A 185 -11.38 -10.95 11.83
C TRP A 185 -12.03 -10.57 13.16
N GLY A 186 -12.82 -9.49 13.21
CA GLY A 186 -13.24 -8.86 14.45
C GLY A 186 -12.09 -8.16 15.13
N GLN A 187 -12.28 -7.69 16.36
CA GLN A 187 -11.21 -7.11 17.17
C GLN A 187 -10.11 -8.14 17.45
N ASP A 188 -8.89 -7.69 17.47
CA ASP A 188 -7.82 -8.43 18.12
C ASP A 188 -7.79 -8.10 19.62
N LEU A 189 -8.19 -9.05 20.42
CA LEU A 189 -8.23 -8.92 21.86
C LEU A 189 -7.02 -9.59 22.56
N ASN A 190 -5.99 -9.94 21.78
CA ASN A 190 -4.79 -10.61 22.32
C ASN A 190 -3.78 -9.60 22.89
N GLY A 191 -3.97 -8.31 22.63
CA GLY A 191 -3.02 -7.27 23.01
C GLY A 191 -1.65 -7.52 22.38
N HIS A 192 -0.60 -7.64 23.18
CA HIS A 192 0.74 -8.03 22.69
C HIS A 192 0.92 -9.56 22.62
N GLY A 193 -0.13 -10.35 22.68
CA GLY A 193 -0.08 -11.81 22.56
C GLY A 193 -0.26 -12.25 21.10
N ALA A 194 0.24 -13.42 20.77
CA ALA A 194 0.13 -13.93 19.40
C ALA A 194 -1.31 -14.22 18.99
N GLY A 195 -1.64 -13.87 17.77
CA GLY A 195 -2.87 -14.27 17.08
C GLY A 195 -3.76 -13.10 16.70
N ALA A 196 -4.25 -13.14 15.49
CA ALA A 196 -5.21 -12.19 14.92
C ALA A 196 -6.58 -12.25 15.60
N GLY A 197 -7.45 -11.31 15.25
CA GLY A 197 -8.85 -11.31 15.64
C GLY A 197 -9.55 -12.66 15.36
N ASN A 198 -10.45 -13.05 16.23
CA ASN A 198 -11.02 -14.40 16.25
C ASN A 198 -12.54 -14.41 16.08
N ARG A 199 -13.04 -13.68 15.08
CA ARG A 199 -14.46 -13.73 14.71
C ARG A 199 -14.84 -15.13 14.25
N PRO A 200 -15.90 -15.75 14.78
CA PRO A 200 -16.33 -17.06 14.32
C PRO A 200 -17.06 -16.96 12.97
N TRP A 201 -16.86 -17.93 12.07
CA TRP A 201 -17.58 -17.98 10.81
C TRP A 201 -19.12 -18.03 10.99
N THR A 202 -19.60 -18.50 12.14
CA THR A 202 -21.01 -18.55 12.52
C THR A 202 -21.65 -17.16 12.66
N ASP A 203 -20.87 -16.10 12.72
CA ASP A 203 -21.35 -14.71 12.63
C ASP A 203 -21.91 -14.35 11.24
N TYR A 204 -21.70 -15.22 10.26
CA TYR A 204 -22.26 -15.17 8.93
C TYR A 204 -23.31 -16.28 8.69
N ALA A 205 -23.55 -17.16 9.67
CA ALA A 205 -24.45 -18.29 9.53
C ALA A 205 -25.91 -17.82 9.45
N VAL A 206 -26.74 -18.68 8.85
CA VAL A 206 -28.17 -18.36 8.62
C VAL A 206 -29.02 -18.89 9.77
N GLY A 207 -30.02 -18.11 10.19
CA GLY A 207 -31.04 -18.49 11.15
C GLY A 207 -30.47 -18.77 12.54
N MET A 208 -30.83 -19.88 13.15
CA MET A 208 -30.46 -20.24 14.53
C MET A 208 -28.99 -20.56 14.74
N ASN A 209 -28.22 -20.71 13.66
CA ASN A 209 -26.78 -20.93 13.72
C ASN A 209 -25.99 -19.61 13.81
N CYS A 210 -26.65 -18.47 13.67
CA CYS A 210 -26.05 -17.14 13.82
C CYS A 210 -25.61 -16.90 15.27
N THR A 211 -24.36 -16.61 15.51
CA THR A 211 -23.80 -16.44 16.86
C THR A 211 -23.64 -15.00 17.31
N GLY A 212 -23.11 -14.12 16.49
CA GLY A 212 -22.90 -12.70 16.83
C GLY A 212 -24.15 -11.80 16.70
N GLY A 213 -25.33 -12.38 16.37
CA GLY A 213 -26.52 -11.61 16.00
C GLY A 213 -26.35 -10.86 14.68
N ASN A 214 -27.45 -10.43 14.09
CA ASN A 214 -27.49 -9.60 12.87
C ASN A 214 -26.64 -10.13 11.70
N CYS A 215 -26.49 -11.45 11.57
CA CYS A 215 -25.61 -12.10 10.59
C CYS A 215 -25.96 -11.76 9.14
N ASP A 216 -27.23 -11.57 8.83
CA ASP A 216 -27.73 -11.11 7.53
C ASP A 216 -27.30 -9.67 7.23
N ARG A 217 -27.34 -8.80 8.23
CA ARG A 217 -26.90 -7.39 8.09
C ARG A 217 -25.39 -7.29 8.00
N ARG A 218 -24.63 -8.06 8.80
CA ARG A 218 -23.16 -8.17 8.69
C ARG A 218 -22.76 -8.67 7.30
N SER A 219 -23.44 -9.66 6.78
CA SER A 219 -23.28 -10.15 5.40
C SER A 219 -23.55 -9.06 4.37
N SER A 220 -24.57 -8.22 4.59
CA SER A 220 -24.91 -7.11 3.71
C SER A 220 -23.83 -6.02 3.76
N TYR A 221 -23.30 -5.71 4.94
CA TYR A 221 -22.21 -4.75 5.10
C TYR A 221 -20.94 -5.23 4.38
N LEU A 222 -20.51 -6.46 4.65
CA LEU A 222 -19.32 -7.04 4.02
C LEU A 222 -19.43 -7.05 2.48
N LYS A 223 -20.60 -7.35 1.94
CA LYS A 223 -20.86 -7.28 0.48
C LYS A 223 -20.80 -5.84 -0.04
N ALA A 224 -21.39 -4.89 0.68
CA ALA A 224 -21.42 -3.49 0.27
C ALA A 224 -20.00 -2.89 0.28
N ALA A 225 -19.23 -3.10 1.35
CA ALA A 225 -17.84 -2.65 1.47
C ALA A 225 -16.94 -3.26 0.38
N THR A 226 -17.09 -4.56 0.12
CA THR A 226 -16.30 -5.22 -0.93
C THR A 226 -16.70 -4.76 -2.33
N ALA A 227 -17.97 -4.43 -2.56
CA ALA A 227 -18.42 -3.88 -3.84
C ALA A 227 -17.87 -2.47 -4.07
N LEU A 228 -17.82 -1.63 -3.03
CA LEU A 228 -17.18 -0.31 -3.08
C LEU A 228 -15.69 -0.44 -3.39
N LEU A 229 -14.97 -1.28 -2.67
CA LEU A 229 -13.54 -1.49 -2.92
C LEU A 229 -13.25 -1.84 -4.39
N VAL A 230 -14.07 -2.71 -4.99
CA VAL A 230 -13.93 -3.05 -6.42
C VAL A 230 -14.22 -1.84 -7.31
N SER A 231 -15.29 -1.09 -7.02
CA SER A 231 -15.67 0.11 -7.78
C SER A 231 -14.58 1.20 -7.72
N ASP A 232 -14.04 1.44 -6.54
CA ASP A 232 -12.98 2.42 -6.31
C ASP A 232 -11.69 2.03 -7.02
N LEU A 233 -11.34 0.74 -7.00
CA LEU A 233 -10.19 0.22 -7.75
C LEU A 233 -10.43 0.24 -9.27
N GLU A 234 -11.65 0.06 -9.77
CA GLU A 234 -11.99 0.26 -11.17
C GLU A 234 -11.78 1.73 -11.59
N TRP A 235 -12.17 2.64 -10.71
CA TRP A 235 -11.99 4.07 -10.94
C TRP A 235 -10.51 4.45 -11.02
N ILE A 236 -9.69 4.05 -10.05
CA ILE A 236 -8.25 4.42 -10.05
C ILE A 236 -7.48 3.77 -11.21
N VAL A 237 -7.82 2.56 -11.62
CA VAL A 237 -7.25 1.95 -12.83
C VAL A 237 -7.54 2.81 -14.06
N ALA A 238 -8.76 3.36 -14.18
CA ALA A 238 -9.10 4.27 -15.26
C ALA A 238 -8.31 5.59 -15.20
N GLN A 239 -7.98 6.10 -14.00
CA GLN A 239 -7.15 7.30 -13.83
C GLN A 239 -5.69 7.10 -14.29
N TRP A 240 -5.17 5.88 -14.23
CA TRP A 240 -3.83 5.54 -14.69
C TRP A 240 -3.79 4.99 -16.13
N ALA A 241 -4.93 4.73 -16.75
CA ALA A 241 -5.01 4.35 -18.16
C ALA A 241 -4.44 5.46 -19.06
N LYS A 242 -4.23 5.14 -20.33
CA LYS A 242 -3.56 6.05 -21.31
C LYS A 242 -4.16 7.46 -21.36
N ASP A 243 -5.47 7.57 -21.21
CA ASP A 243 -6.21 8.85 -21.26
C ASP A 243 -6.70 9.28 -19.86
N GLY A 244 -6.16 8.69 -18.79
CA GLY A 244 -6.57 8.96 -17.42
C GLY A 244 -5.91 10.20 -16.82
N ASP A 245 -6.62 10.86 -15.91
CA ASP A 245 -6.22 12.15 -15.35
C ASP A 245 -5.00 12.04 -14.41
N ALA A 246 -4.86 10.98 -13.61
CA ALA A 246 -3.69 10.78 -12.76
C ALA A 246 -2.41 10.59 -13.60
N ARG A 247 -2.50 9.83 -14.68
CA ARG A 247 -1.42 9.72 -15.67
C ARG A 247 -1.11 11.05 -16.31
N ALA A 248 -2.13 11.78 -16.77
CA ALA A 248 -1.97 13.08 -17.42
C ALA A 248 -1.31 14.11 -16.50
N ALA A 249 -1.66 14.12 -15.21
CA ALA A 249 -1.06 15.01 -14.22
C ALA A 249 0.46 14.81 -14.09
N VAL A 250 0.93 13.56 -14.04
CA VAL A 250 2.36 13.25 -13.98
C VAL A 250 3.07 13.56 -15.30
N MET A 251 2.40 13.35 -16.45
CA MET A 251 2.98 13.54 -17.78
C MET A 251 2.93 14.99 -18.28
N ALA A 252 2.26 15.90 -17.59
CA ALA A 252 2.03 17.27 -18.03
C ALA A 252 3.31 18.11 -18.14
N ASP A 253 4.26 17.91 -17.23
CA ASP A 253 5.56 18.57 -17.18
C ASP A 253 6.62 17.59 -16.67
N ALA A 254 7.74 17.50 -17.36
CA ALA A 254 8.76 16.49 -17.06
C ALA A 254 9.43 16.68 -15.69
N ASP A 255 9.67 17.92 -15.28
CA ASP A 255 10.32 18.22 -13.99
C ASP A 255 9.33 18.06 -12.85
N ALA A 256 8.08 18.53 -13.01
CA ALA A 256 7.02 18.31 -12.04
C ALA A 256 6.67 16.82 -11.86
N GLY A 257 6.65 16.05 -12.96
CA GLY A 257 6.45 14.60 -12.89
C GLY A 257 7.56 13.87 -12.13
N LEU A 258 8.82 14.24 -12.36
CA LEU A 258 9.94 13.69 -11.57
C LEU A 258 9.84 14.10 -10.09
N ALA A 259 9.44 15.34 -9.80
CA ALA A 259 9.18 15.78 -8.44
C ALA A 259 8.09 14.95 -7.79
N ALA A 260 6.98 14.68 -8.48
CA ALA A 260 5.89 13.83 -7.98
C ALA A 260 6.36 12.40 -7.63
N ILE A 261 7.18 11.78 -8.50
CA ILE A 261 7.77 10.46 -8.22
C ILE A 261 8.63 10.49 -6.94
N LEU A 262 9.51 11.48 -6.82
CA LEU A 262 10.42 11.60 -5.69
C LEU A 262 9.69 11.98 -4.39
N THR A 263 8.63 12.79 -4.47
CA THR A 263 7.72 13.07 -3.36
C THR A 263 7.05 11.77 -2.87
N GLY A 264 6.50 10.98 -3.80
CA GLY A 264 5.88 9.69 -3.46
C GLY A 264 6.85 8.74 -2.75
N MET A 265 8.06 8.61 -3.28
CA MET A 265 9.11 7.79 -2.66
C MET A 265 9.53 8.31 -1.28
N GLY A 266 9.71 9.62 -1.14
CA GLY A 266 10.18 10.27 0.09
C GLY A 266 9.13 10.24 1.19
N SER A 267 7.90 10.70 0.91
CA SER A 267 6.81 10.78 1.88
C SER A 267 6.36 9.40 2.36
N LEU A 268 6.21 8.42 1.44
CA LEU A 268 5.91 7.05 1.87
C LEU A 268 7.04 6.45 2.72
N SER A 269 8.31 6.78 2.43
CA SER A 269 9.44 6.27 3.22
C SER A 269 9.50 6.90 4.61
N TYR A 270 9.42 8.23 4.70
CA TYR A 270 9.70 8.99 5.92
C TYR A 270 8.47 9.19 6.78
N GLY A 271 7.56 10.07 6.37
CA GLY A 271 6.39 10.42 7.16
C GLY A 271 5.49 9.23 7.41
N GLU A 272 5.03 8.62 6.34
CA GLU A 272 4.02 7.56 6.41
C GLU A 272 4.56 6.26 7.05
N THR A 273 5.48 5.55 6.37
CA THR A 273 5.87 4.21 6.84
C THR A 273 6.80 4.27 8.05
N ALA A 274 7.89 5.06 7.99
CA ALA A 274 8.84 5.12 9.11
C ALA A 274 8.25 5.84 10.32
N GLY A 275 7.53 6.94 10.11
CA GLY A 275 6.99 7.78 11.17
C GLY A 275 5.69 7.25 11.73
N GLU A 276 4.59 7.42 10.98
CA GLU A 276 3.23 7.16 11.45
C GLU A 276 2.98 5.67 11.70
N ARG A 277 3.40 4.79 10.78
CA ARG A 277 3.06 3.36 10.87
C ARG A 277 4.05 2.52 11.67
N MET A 278 5.28 2.97 11.90
CA MET A 278 6.29 2.15 12.58
C MET A 278 6.81 2.79 13.86
N ARG A 279 7.33 4.03 13.79
CA ARG A 279 7.96 4.71 14.92
C ARG A 279 6.93 5.03 16.01
N LEU A 280 5.74 5.49 15.63
CA LEU A 280 4.65 5.84 16.54
C LEU A 280 4.28 4.65 17.43
N GLY A 281 4.01 3.48 16.85
CA GLY A 281 3.68 2.27 17.60
C GLY A 281 4.77 1.86 18.59
N VAL A 282 6.06 2.00 18.23
CA VAL A 282 7.17 1.73 19.17
C VAL A 282 7.16 2.73 20.33
N MET A 283 6.88 4.01 20.08
CA MET A 283 6.87 5.04 21.12
C MET A 283 5.71 4.84 22.11
N LEU A 284 4.54 4.51 21.61
CA LEU A 284 3.33 4.28 22.42
C LEU A 284 3.34 2.89 23.07
N ASN A 285 4.01 1.92 22.48
CA ASN A 285 3.93 0.49 22.83
C ASN A 285 2.48 0.00 22.78
N ASP A 286 1.76 0.40 21.76
CA ASP A 286 0.35 0.10 21.57
C ASP A 286 0.16 -0.81 20.37
N PRO A 287 -0.45 -2.01 20.53
CA PRO A 287 -0.73 -2.90 19.43
C PRO A 287 -1.82 -2.36 18.48
N GLU A 288 -2.66 -1.42 18.94
CA GLU A 288 -3.68 -0.78 18.10
C GLU A 288 -3.05 0.18 17.05
N GLU A 289 -1.77 0.57 17.22
CA GLU A 289 -1.01 1.31 16.22
C GLU A 289 -0.55 0.44 15.03
N GLU A 290 -0.96 -0.80 14.97
CA GLU A 290 -0.72 -1.67 13.83
C GLU A 290 -1.62 -1.33 12.65
N HIS A 291 -1.03 -1.15 11.47
CA HIS A 291 -1.76 -0.79 10.26
C HIS A 291 -2.80 -1.84 9.82
N SER A 292 -2.53 -3.13 10.01
CA SER A 292 -3.48 -4.24 9.79
C SER A 292 -3.58 -5.10 11.06
N CYS A 293 -4.05 -4.47 12.15
CA CYS A 293 -4.08 -5.04 13.49
C CYS A 293 -5.04 -6.25 13.60
N PHE A 294 -6.20 -6.20 12.94
CA PHE A 294 -7.18 -7.28 13.06
C PHE A 294 -6.70 -8.60 12.47
N ALA A 295 -5.91 -8.53 11.40
CA ALA A 295 -5.40 -9.68 10.65
C ALA A 295 -3.97 -10.10 11.00
N ASP A 296 -3.28 -9.40 11.92
CA ASP A 296 -1.83 -9.55 12.17
C ASP A 296 -1.01 -9.45 10.87
N ASN A 297 -1.38 -8.54 9.96
CA ASN A 297 -0.76 -8.47 8.62
C ASN A 297 0.18 -7.28 8.43
N THR A 298 0.38 -6.44 9.42
CA THR A 298 1.17 -5.19 9.40
C THR A 298 2.58 -5.38 8.83
N HIS A 299 3.22 -6.50 9.15
CA HIS A 299 4.54 -6.86 8.63
C HIS A 299 4.57 -6.98 7.10
N ASN A 300 3.48 -7.42 6.46
CA ASN A 300 3.34 -7.45 5.01
C ASN A 300 3.10 -6.06 4.43
N ASP A 301 2.30 -5.24 5.09
CA ASP A 301 2.00 -3.88 4.64
C ASP A 301 3.30 -3.07 4.52
N HIS A 302 4.12 -3.04 5.58
CA HIS A 302 5.40 -2.33 5.56
C HIS A 302 6.39 -2.91 4.54
N PHE A 303 6.46 -4.24 4.43
CA PHE A 303 7.34 -4.88 3.47
C PHE A 303 6.98 -4.50 2.03
N TYR A 304 5.70 -4.56 1.67
CA TYR A 304 5.26 -4.26 0.31
C TYR A 304 5.25 -2.76 0.01
N ASN A 305 5.13 -1.86 1.00
CA ASN A 305 5.45 -0.44 0.83
C ASN A 305 6.90 -0.25 0.37
N GLY A 306 7.84 -0.88 1.06
CA GLY A 306 9.26 -0.84 0.67
C GLY A 306 9.52 -1.40 -0.73
N VAL A 307 8.85 -2.49 -1.11
CA VAL A 307 8.93 -3.08 -2.46
C VAL A 307 8.34 -2.13 -3.51
N GLY A 308 7.24 -1.44 -3.21
CA GLY A 308 6.63 -0.44 -4.10
C GLY A 308 7.59 0.72 -4.39
N ILE A 309 8.22 1.28 -3.36
CA ILE A 309 9.23 2.34 -3.50
C ILE A 309 10.40 1.87 -4.38
N GLN A 310 10.88 0.66 -4.13
CA GLN A 310 11.96 0.07 -4.92
C GLN A 310 11.56 -0.14 -6.38
N SER A 311 10.34 -0.61 -6.63
CA SER A 311 9.78 -0.85 -7.97
C SER A 311 9.72 0.43 -8.79
N VAL A 312 9.34 1.54 -8.18
CA VAL A 312 9.28 2.86 -8.82
C VAL A 312 10.68 3.35 -9.20
N TYR A 313 11.67 3.24 -8.31
CA TYR A 313 13.04 3.65 -8.61
C TYR A 313 13.64 2.88 -9.77
N PHE A 314 13.38 1.57 -9.83
CA PHE A 314 13.89 0.71 -10.90
C PHE A 314 13.01 0.70 -12.16
N GLY A 315 11.88 1.38 -12.17
CA GLY A 315 10.94 1.38 -13.29
C GLY A 315 10.50 -0.04 -13.65
N ARG A 316 10.24 -0.91 -12.64
CA ARG A 316 10.00 -2.33 -12.84
C ARG A 316 9.00 -2.89 -11.83
N TYR A 317 7.92 -3.49 -12.32
CA TYR A 317 6.92 -4.18 -11.51
C TYR A 317 6.71 -5.61 -12.01
N THR A 318 6.73 -6.58 -11.10
CA THR A 318 6.38 -7.97 -11.39
C THR A 318 4.93 -8.21 -11.01
N ARG A 319 4.11 -8.50 -12.00
CA ARG A 319 2.68 -8.71 -11.85
C ARG A 319 2.35 -10.01 -11.14
N ILE A 320 1.11 -10.12 -10.65
CA ILE A 320 0.61 -11.33 -9.95
C ILE A 320 0.59 -12.59 -10.84
N ASP A 321 0.64 -12.46 -12.16
CA ASP A 321 0.76 -13.58 -13.12
C ASP A 321 2.22 -13.92 -13.46
N GLY A 322 3.19 -13.20 -12.89
CA GLY A 322 4.62 -13.37 -13.13
C GLY A 322 5.16 -12.59 -14.33
N SER A 323 4.31 -11.94 -15.13
CA SER A 323 4.77 -11.03 -16.18
C SER A 323 5.41 -9.78 -15.59
N VAL A 324 6.20 -9.07 -16.40
CA VAL A 324 6.97 -7.91 -15.93
C VAL A 324 6.65 -6.71 -16.80
N VAL A 325 6.30 -5.59 -16.14
CA VAL A 325 6.27 -4.27 -16.74
C VAL A 325 7.56 -3.55 -16.38
N ALA A 326 8.32 -3.09 -17.38
CA ALA A 326 9.57 -2.37 -17.15
C ALA A 326 9.89 -1.43 -18.32
N GLY A 327 10.69 -0.40 -18.05
CA GLY A 327 11.16 0.56 -19.06
C GLY A 327 12.30 1.43 -18.52
N PRO A 328 12.66 2.53 -19.22
CA PRO A 328 13.58 3.52 -18.71
C PRO A 328 13.18 3.98 -17.32
N SER A 329 14.16 4.03 -16.40
CA SER A 329 13.89 4.16 -14.98
C SER A 329 14.49 5.45 -14.38
N LEU A 330 14.02 5.82 -13.19
CA LEU A 330 14.65 6.87 -12.40
C LEU A 330 16.12 6.52 -12.10
N SER A 331 16.42 5.25 -11.83
CA SER A 331 17.78 4.76 -11.64
C SER A 331 18.66 5.01 -12.87
N ASP A 332 18.17 4.78 -14.09
CA ASP A 332 18.93 5.06 -15.32
C ASP A 332 19.21 6.56 -15.48
N LEU A 333 18.24 7.41 -15.13
CA LEU A 333 18.38 8.87 -15.18
C LEU A 333 19.40 9.35 -14.15
N VAL A 334 19.33 8.85 -12.92
CA VAL A 334 20.30 9.18 -11.86
C VAL A 334 21.69 8.69 -12.22
N ALA A 335 21.84 7.46 -12.72
CA ALA A 335 23.12 6.91 -13.14
C ALA A 335 23.78 7.73 -14.28
N ALA A 336 22.97 8.28 -15.19
CA ALA A 336 23.47 9.16 -16.24
C ALA A 336 23.92 10.54 -15.72
N THR A 337 23.41 10.97 -14.57
CA THR A 337 23.75 12.26 -13.94
C THR A 337 24.91 12.08 -12.92
N ASP A 338 24.80 11.11 -12.03
CA ASP A 338 25.78 10.73 -11.00
C ASP A 338 25.68 9.22 -10.72
N ALA A 339 26.58 8.46 -11.36
CA ALA A 339 26.61 7.01 -11.21
C ALA A 339 26.89 6.54 -9.78
N SER A 340 27.63 7.33 -8.98
CA SER A 340 27.92 6.98 -7.58
C SER A 340 26.68 7.13 -6.70
N LEU A 341 25.86 8.13 -6.98
CA LEU A 341 24.59 8.34 -6.29
C LEU A 341 23.57 7.25 -6.62
N ASP A 342 23.50 6.78 -7.89
CA ASP A 342 22.65 5.63 -8.23
C ASP A 342 23.08 4.36 -7.49
N ILE A 343 24.38 4.07 -7.43
CA ILE A 343 24.90 2.93 -6.66
C ILE A 343 24.50 3.03 -5.19
N GLU A 344 24.62 4.21 -4.60
CA GLU A 344 24.21 4.46 -3.23
C GLU A 344 22.69 4.26 -3.05
N MET A 345 21.86 4.86 -3.90
CA MET A 345 20.42 4.76 -3.82
C MET A 345 19.95 3.30 -3.93
N ARG A 346 20.49 2.53 -4.88
CA ARG A 346 20.24 1.09 -4.99
C ARG A 346 20.58 0.33 -3.71
N ALA A 347 21.72 0.65 -3.09
CA ALA A 347 22.14 0.01 -1.84
C ALA A 347 21.21 0.35 -0.67
N LYS A 348 20.74 1.60 -0.57
CA LYS A 348 19.84 2.05 0.48
C LYS A 348 18.44 1.43 0.34
N LEU A 349 17.89 1.40 -0.86
CA LEU A 349 16.61 0.70 -1.15
C LEU A 349 16.71 -0.79 -0.80
N ALA A 350 17.78 -1.46 -1.20
CA ALA A 350 17.98 -2.88 -0.87
C ALA A 350 18.08 -3.10 0.65
N ALA A 351 18.78 -2.20 1.37
CA ALA A 351 18.93 -2.29 2.82
C ALA A 351 17.58 -2.09 3.55
N ALA A 352 16.76 -1.13 3.13
CA ALA A 352 15.44 -0.89 3.68
C ALA A 352 14.51 -2.10 3.46
N VAL A 353 14.40 -2.59 2.22
CA VAL A 353 13.60 -3.80 1.91
C VAL A 353 14.09 -5.02 2.70
N LEU A 354 15.41 -5.19 2.87
CA LEU A 354 15.96 -6.28 3.69
C LEU A 354 15.58 -6.14 5.17
N ALA A 355 15.61 -4.92 5.72
CA ALA A 355 15.22 -4.67 7.11
C ALA A 355 13.72 -4.96 7.34
N LEU A 356 12.85 -4.46 6.46
CA LEU A 356 11.41 -4.78 6.48
C LEU A 356 11.15 -6.28 6.27
N GLY A 357 11.93 -6.93 5.40
CA GLY A 357 11.87 -8.38 5.19
C GLY A 357 12.26 -9.20 6.43
N ARG A 358 13.09 -8.68 7.33
CA ARG A 358 13.40 -9.33 8.62
C ARG A 358 12.21 -9.29 9.57
N ILE A 359 11.48 -8.17 9.62
CA ILE A 359 10.24 -8.05 10.37
C ILE A 359 9.24 -9.08 9.87
N LYS A 360 9.00 -9.09 8.54
CA LYS A 360 8.12 -10.06 7.90
C LYS A 360 8.50 -11.51 8.21
N THR A 361 9.76 -11.86 8.09
CA THR A 361 10.24 -13.22 8.36
C THR A 361 10.04 -13.60 9.83
N ALA A 362 10.25 -12.68 10.76
CA ALA A 362 10.03 -12.92 12.19
C ALA A 362 8.53 -13.11 12.50
N ALA A 363 7.67 -12.27 11.93
CA ALA A 363 6.23 -12.38 12.09
C ALA A 363 5.67 -13.70 11.52
N GLU A 364 6.08 -14.08 10.31
CA GLU A 364 5.73 -15.37 9.70
C GLU A 364 6.26 -16.60 10.46
N ALA A 365 7.29 -16.42 11.28
CA ALA A 365 7.81 -17.44 12.18
C ALA A 365 7.09 -17.47 13.55
N GLY A 366 6.08 -16.63 13.78
CA GLY A 366 5.27 -16.58 15.00
C GLY A 366 5.70 -15.51 16.01
N PHE A 367 6.63 -14.63 15.63
CA PHE A 367 6.94 -13.42 16.41
C PHE A 367 6.26 -12.24 15.74
N HIS A 368 4.94 -12.11 15.98
CA HIS A 368 4.04 -11.16 15.35
C HIS A 368 4.39 -9.70 15.68
N TYR A 369 3.85 -8.76 14.92
CA TYR A 369 4.26 -7.35 15.02
C TYR A 369 3.81 -6.72 16.34
N ASP A 370 2.59 -7.01 16.81
CA ASP A 370 2.06 -6.66 18.13
C ASP A 370 3.00 -7.09 19.29
N MET A 371 3.54 -8.33 19.21
CA MET A 371 4.52 -8.83 20.17
C MET A 371 5.83 -8.03 20.13
N MET A 372 6.21 -7.52 18.93
CA MET A 372 7.41 -6.67 18.78
C MET A 372 7.23 -5.29 19.43
N LEU A 373 5.99 -4.80 19.52
CA LEU A 373 5.65 -3.52 20.14
C LEU A 373 5.59 -3.60 21.68
N GLU A 374 5.61 -4.80 22.28
CA GLU A 374 5.52 -4.96 23.72
C GLU A 374 6.62 -4.19 24.45
N ARG A 375 6.22 -3.41 25.45
CA ARG A 375 7.15 -2.60 26.25
C ARG A 375 8.27 -3.44 26.86
N GLY A 376 9.51 -3.10 26.52
CA GLY A 376 10.71 -3.79 27.00
C GLY A 376 11.11 -4.99 26.14
N ASN A 377 10.42 -5.26 25.04
CA ASN A 377 10.82 -6.27 24.06
C ASN A 377 11.94 -5.70 23.15
N ALA A 378 13.16 -5.70 23.66
CA ALA A 378 14.32 -5.15 22.95
C ALA A 378 14.59 -5.83 21.59
N ALA A 379 14.21 -7.08 21.40
CA ALA A 379 14.37 -7.79 20.13
C ALA A 379 13.37 -7.31 19.09
N GLY A 380 12.11 -7.09 19.48
CA GLY A 380 11.07 -6.53 18.64
C GLY A 380 11.38 -5.09 18.27
N GLU A 381 11.68 -4.25 19.26
CA GLU A 381 12.08 -2.86 19.04
C GLU A 381 13.26 -2.75 18.06
N ALA A 382 14.29 -3.60 18.20
CA ALA A 382 15.43 -3.61 17.31
C ALA A 382 15.07 -3.96 15.86
N LEU A 383 14.11 -4.87 15.65
CA LEU A 383 13.61 -5.22 14.31
C LEU A 383 12.87 -4.04 13.68
N ILE A 384 11.91 -3.46 14.39
CA ILE A 384 11.10 -2.33 13.90
C ILE A 384 12.00 -1.13 13.64
N MET A 385 12.86 -0.74 14.59
CA MET A 385 13.79 0.37 14.42
C MET A 385 14.81 0.13 13.31
N GLY A 386 15.16 -1.12 13.02
CA GLY A 386 15.96 -1.48 11.84
C GLY A 386 15.26 -1.09 10.54
N GLY A 387 13.95 -1.32 10.43
CA GLY A 387 13.11 -0.87 9.33
C GLY A 387 13.03 0.65 9.25
N VAL A 388 12.68 1.30 10.36
CA VAL A 388 12.60 2.78 10.47
C VAL A 388 13.91 3.44 10.00
N ASN A 389 15.05 3.02 10.53
CA ASN A 389 16.35 3.58 10.16
C ASN A 389 16.70 3.33 8.69
N GLY A 390 16.32 2.16 8.13
CA GLY A 390 16.51 1.85 6.72
C GLY A 390 15.72 2.79 5.82
N LEU A 391 14.47 3.08 6.17
CA LEU A 391 13.59 4.02 5.46
C LEU A 391 14.09 5.47 5.56
N ILE A 392 14.51 5.92 6.74
CA ILE A 392 15.12 7.25 6.94
C ILE A 392 16.40 7.38 6.10
N ASP A 393 17.24 6.38 6.11
CA ASP A 393 18.50 6.40 5.35
C ASP A 393 18.26 6.45 3.84
N GLN A 394 17.26 5.74 3.32
CA GLN A 394 16.92 5.86 1.89
C GLN A 394 16.32 7.22 1.55
N THR A 395 15.54 7.84 2.44
CA THR A 395 14.98 9.18 2.24
C THR A 395 16.09 10.22 2.08
N ARG A 396 17.15 10.16 2.91
CA ARG A 396 18.32 11.03 2.75
C ARG A 396 19.03 10.87 1.41
N SER A 397 18.99 9.66 0.83
CA SER A 397 19.51 9.44 -0.52
C SER A 397 18.56 9.95 -1.60
N ILE A 398 17.23 9.86 -1.38
CA ILE A 398 16.21 10.47 -2.25
C ILE A 398 16.43 11.99 -2.31
N GLU A 399 16.64 12.66 -1.18
CA GLU A 399 16.91 14.11 -1.14
C GLU A 399 18.15 14.49 -1.97
N ARG A 400 19.20 13.66 -1.97
CA ARG A 400 20.37 13.87 -2.82
C ARG A 400 20.06 13.66 -4.30
N VAL A 401 19.21 12.70 -4.64
CA VAL A 401 18.71 12.50 -6.02
C VAL A 401 17.94 13.73 -6.48
N VAL A 402 17.08 14.30 -5.63
CA VAL A 402 16.37 15.57 -5.88
C VAL A 402 17.36 16.67 -6.26
N GLY A 403 18.41 16.87 -5.45
CA GLY A 403 19.44 17.86 -5.71
C GLY A 403 20.21 17.61 -7.02
N ALA A 404 20.56 16.35 -7.30
CA ALA A 404 21.31 15.97 -8.51
C ALA A 404 20.49 16.16 -9.80
N LEU A 405 19.17 15.93 -9.74
CA LEU A 405 18.26 16.13 -10.86
C LEU A 405 17.78 17.58 -11.01
N GLY A 406 18.15 18.45 -10.08
CA GLY A 406 17.81 19.89 -10.13
C GLY A 406 16.30 20.16 -9.92
N THR A 407 15.61 19.30 -9.19
CA THR A 407 14.21 19.47 -8.81
C THR A 407 14.09 19.83 -7.32
N SER A 408 12.87 20.06 -6.85
CA SER A 408 12.56 20.28 -5.43
C SER A 408 11.31 19.52 -5.08
N ILE A 409 11.26 18.96 -3.87
CA ILE A 409 10.10 18.26 -3.33
C ILE A 409 9.83 18.75 -1.91
N GLU A 410 8.63 18.44 -1.43
CA GLU A 410 8.28 18.48 -0.03
C GLU A 410 8.00 17.04 0.40
N VAL A 411 8.72 16.57 1.42
CA VAL A 411 8.52 15.25 2.01
C VAL A 411 7.63 15.41 3.21
N GLU A 412 6.57 14.65 3.30
CA GLU A 412 5.72 14.64 4.48
C GLU A 412 6.51 14.20 5.71
N GLY A 413 6.36 14.93 6.80
CA GLY A 413 6.95 14.63 8.09
C GLY A 413 6.04 13.77 8.96
N SER A 414 6.51 13.48 10.17
CA SER A 414 5.75 12.82 11.22
C SER A 414 6.24 13.31 12.58
N ASP A 415 5.32 13.61 13.49
CA ASP A 415 5.66 14.03 14.84
C ASP A 415 6.53 13.01 15.56
N SER A 416 6.32 11.73 15.33
CA SER A 416 7.13 10.67 15.92
C SER A 416 8.62 10.75 15.54
N LEU A 417 8.95 11.36 14.39
CA LEU A 417 10.33 11.54 13.91
C LEU A 417 10.85 12.96 14.10
N ASP A 418 9.99 13.97 13.87
CA ASP A 418 10.38 15.39 13.79
C ASP A 418 10.23 16.11 15.13
N ASP A 419 9.20 15.78 15.92
CA ASP A 419 8.93 16.31 17.25
C ASP A 419 8.38 15.22 18.20
N PRO A 420 9.21 14.24 18.61
CA PRO A 420 8.75 13.10 19.43
C PRO A 420 8.09 13.49 20.76
N GLU A 421 8.30 14.72 21.25
CA GLU A 421 7.65 15.19 22.48
C GLU A 421 6.18 15.54 22.24
N ALA A 422 5.79 15.90 21.00
CA ALA A 422 4.41 16.20 20.62
C ALA A 422 3.49 14.97 20.71
N VAL A 423 4.03 13.78 20.49
CA VAL A 423 3.28 12.49 20.56
C VAL A 423 2.66 12.25 21.93
N PHE A 424 3.20 12.85 23.00
CA PHE A 424 2.76 12.64 24.38
C PHE A 424 2.00 13.85 24.97
N GLN A 425 1.64 14.84 24.17
CA GLN A 425 0.91 16.03 24.59
C GLN A 425 -0.58 15.93 24.32
#